data_15ec2254b73d5bb74e8208ce482217c5
#
_entry.id   15ec2254b73d5bb74e8208ce482217c5
#
_cell.length_a   1.000
_cell.length_b   1.000
_cell.length_c   1.000
_cell.angle_alpha   90.00
_cell.angle_beta   90.00
_cell.angle_gamma   90.00
#
_symmetry.space_group_name_H-M   'P 1'
#
loop_
_entity.id
_entity.type
_entity.pdbx_description
1 polymer ?
#
loop_
_entity_poly.entity_id
_entity_poly.type
_entity_poly.pdbx_seq_one_letter_code
_entity_poly.pdbx_strand_id
1 'polypeptide(L)'
;MDHNMFCFQCEQTAGCTGCTSRGVCGKDAQTAQAQDRLTGALIGLARAADTSPDAGPETWQLMIEGLFATLTNVNFDPDSLNALAGRVRAEKQRLVPDCAVCTAPCGRTGDYDLAQLWGAQEDIRSLKSLLLFGSRGMAAYAYHAMVLGYRDETVECFLSKALFAVGEDWSMEELLPLVLELGGVNLQCMALLDKANTECFGKPTPVHVPFTVEPGPFIVVSGHDLHDLKLLLEQTAGRGIAVYTHGEMLPAHAYPELKKYPHLKGNFGTAWQNQQKEFADLPAPILFTTNCLMPPRPSYADRVFTTAVVAYPDLPHIGAEKDFTPVIERALELGGYAETQHRTGLNGGTGTTTGFAHDAVLANAAQIVEAVRSGAIRHFFLVGGCDGARAGRNYYTEFVRQTPPDTVVLTLACGKYRFHDMDLGTVAGLPRLLDIGQCNDAYSAIQIALALAEAFQCGVNDLPLSMVLSWYEQKAVCILLTLLHLGIRNIRLGPTLPAFLSPNVLQYLVEHYAIAPITIPEADLAALLGS
;
A
#
# COMPACT_ATOMS: atom_id res chain seq x y z
N MET A 1 -4.71 -16.73 -29.30
CA MET A 1 -5.33 -15.40 -29.32
C MET A 1 -4.21 -14.41 -29.06
N ASP A 2 -3.96 -13.50 -30.00
CA ASP A 2 -2.99 -12.42 -29.75
C ASP A 2 -3.58 -11.48 -28.70
N HIS A 3 -3.17 -11.67 -27.46
CA HIS A 3 -3.52 -10.76 -26.38
C HIS A 3 -2.63 -9.51 -26.47
N ASN A 4 -3.22 -8.33 -26.54
CA ASN A 4 -2.47 -7.08 -26.59
C ASN A 4 -1.75 -6.79 -25.27
N MET A 5 -2.14 -7.43 -24.17
CA MET A 5 -1.53 -7.36 -22.83
C MET A 5 -1.91 -8.58 -21.98
N PHE A 6 -1.18 -8.82 -20.91
CA PHE A 6 -1.62 -9.69 -19.82
C PHE A 6 -1.29 -9.07 -18.47
N CYS A 7 -2.26 -9.04 -17.54
CA CYS A 7 -2.05 -8.55 -16.19
C CYS A 7 -3.07 -9.14 -15.21
N PHE A 8 -2.62 -9.74 -14.13
CA PHE A 8 -3.47 -10.33 -13.08
C PHE A 8 -3.00 -9.98 -11.66
N GLN A 9 -2.24 -8.89 -11.52
CA GLN A 9 -1.54 -8.53 -10.28
C GLN A 9 -2.42 -7.94 -9.17
N CYS A 10 -3.69 -7.60 -9.44
CA CYS A 10 -4.59 -6.98 -8.45
C CYS A 10 -5.90 -7.77 -8.30
N GLU A 11 -6.61 -7.50 -7.21
CA GLU A 11 -7.90 -8.15 -6.90
C GLU A 11 -8.97 -7.89 -7.97
N GLN A 12 -8.94 -6.73 -8.63
CA GLN A 12 -9.94 -6.37 -9.65
C GLN A 12 -9.66 -6.93 -11.04
N THR A 13 -8.68 -7.81 -11.17
CA THR A 13 -8.35 -8.40 -12.48
C THR A 13 -9.57 -9.01 -13.17
N ALA A 14 -9.69 -8.83 -14.48
CA ALA A 14 -10.87 -9.22 -15.24
C ALA A 14 -11.17 -10.72 -15.08
N GLY A 15 -12.42 -11.05 -14.70
CA GLY A 15 -12.90 -12.42 -14.54
C GLY A 15 -12.15 -13.25 -13.49
N CYS A 16 -11.33 -12.64 -12.63
CA CYS A 16 -10.39 -13.33 -11.73
C CYS A 16 -9.39 -14.23 -12.47
N THR A 17 -9.07 -13.93 -13.74
CA THR A 17 -8.14 -14.72 -14.57
C THR A 17 -7.05 -13.87 -15.19
N GLY A 18 -7.34 -12.64 -15.59
CA GLY A 18 -6.37 -11.71 -16.16
C GLY A 18 -7.00 -10.68 -17.10
N CYS A 19 -6.43 -9.47 -17.10
CA CYS A 19 -6.77 -8.42 -18.06
C CYS A 19 -5.95 -8.66 -19.34
N THR A 20 -6.62 -8.80 -20.50
CA THR A 20 -5.97 -9.19 -21.78
C THR A 20 -6.07 -8.14 -22.88
N SER A 21 -6.94 -7.12 -22.72
CA SER A 21 -7.11 -6.03 -23.68
C SER A 21 -6.98 -4.65 -23.03
N ARG A 22 -7.55 -4.49 -21.85
CA ARG A 22 -7.46 -3.30 -21.00
C ARG A 22 -7.58 -3.69 -19.53
N GLY A 23 -6.80 -3.06 -18.65
CA GLY A 23 -6.91 -3.24 -17.22
C GLY A 23 -8.23 -2.70 -16.66
N VAL A 24 -8.84 -3.38 -15.69
CA VAL A 24 -10.00 -2.86 -14.94
C VAL A 24 -9.65 -1.55 -14.23
N CYS A 25 -8.38 -1.37 -13.83
CA CYS A 25 -7.84 -0.14 -13.28
C CYS A 25 -7.74 1.03 -14.28
N GLY A 26 -8.01 0.77 -15.58
CA GLY A 26 -7.88 1.76 -16.65
C GLY A 26 -6.58 1.69 -17.45
N LYS A 27 -5.61 0.87 -17.04
CA LYS A 27 -4.34 0.65 -17.75
C LYS A 27 -4.61 0.11 -19.17
N ASP A 28 -4.04 0.73 -20.18
CA ASP A 28 -4.09 0.24 -21.56
C ASP A 28 -2.96 -0.75 -21.86
N ALA A 29 -2.97 -1.30 -23.08
CA ALA A 29 -1.97 -2.28 -23.52
C ALA A 29 -0.57 -1.66 -23.62
N GLN A 30 -0.45 -0.40 -24.04
CA GLN A 30 0.85 0.29 -24.16
C GLN A 30 1.52 0.46 -22.81
N THR A 31 0.77 0.91 -21.81
CA THR A 31 1.24 1.03 -20.42
C THR A 31 1.61 -0.35 -19.84
N ALA A 32 0.79 -1.37 -20.06
CA ALA A 32 1.08 -2.72 -19.59
C ALA A 32 2.39 -3.25 -20.17
N GLN A 33 2.60 -3.10 -21.47
CA GLN A 33 3.84 -3.49 -22.15
C GLN A 33 5.06 -2.68 -21.68
N ALA A 34 4.89 -1.38 -21.36
CA ALA A 34 5.97 -0.57 -20.80
C ALA A 34 6.35 -1.05 -19.39
N GLN A 35 5.37 -1.42 -18.55
CA GLN A 35 5.62 -2.02 -17.24
C GLN A 35 6.30 -3.39 -17.36
N ASP A 36 5.93 -4.21 -18.34
CA ASP A 36 6.57 -5.51 -18.59
C ASP A 36 8.02 -5.32 -19.06
N ARG A 37 8.28 -4.36 -19.98
CA ARG A 37 9.67 -4.02 -20.40
C ARG A 37 10.52 -3.51 -19.24
N LEU A 38 9.98 -2.67 -18.38
CA LEU A 38 10.69 -2.19 -17.18
C LEU A 38 10.98 -3.37 -16.24
N THR A 39 10.02 -4.25 -15.98
CA THR A 39 10.22 -5.44 -15.14
C THR A 39 11.29 -6.36 -15.72
N GLY A 40 11.28 -6.58 -17.05
CA GLY A 40 12.31 -7.37 -17.73
C GLY A 40 13.70 -6.75 -17.63
N ALA A 41 13.79 -5.41 -17.73
CA ALA A 41 15.05 -4.68 -17.54
C ALA A 41 15.57 -4.79 -16.09
N LEU A 42 14.67 -4.73 -15.08
CA LEU A 42 15.02 -4.90 -13.67
C LEU A 42 15.56 -6.31 -13.38
N ILE A 43 14.96 -7.35 -13.96
CA ILE A 43 15.48 -8.72 -13.87
C ILE A 43 16.87 -8.82 -14.52
N GLY A 44 17.05 -8.19 -15.68
CA GLY A 44 18.36 -8.09 -16.31
C GLY A 44 19.40 -7.35 -15.48
N LEU A 45 19.00 -6.29 -14.76
CA LEU A 45 19.86 -5.56 -13.83
C LEU A 45 20.23 -6.42 -12.61
N ALA A 46 19.28 -7.18 -12.07
CA ALA A 46 19.54 -8.09 -10.95
C ALA A 46 20.56 -9.19 -11.33
N ARG A 47 20.48 -9.74 -12.55
CA ARG A 47 21.46 -10.68 -13.08
C ARG A 47 22.86 -10.07 -13.22
N ALA A 48 22.93 -8.81 -13.64
CA ALA A 48 24.20 -8.08 -13.73
C ALA A 48 24.78 -7.78 -12.34
N ALA A 49 23.94 -7.40 -11.39
CA ALA A 49 24.33 -7.10 -10.01
C ALA A 49 24.87 -8.37 -9.27
N ASP A 50 24.30 -9.54 -9.54
CA ASP A 50 24.75 -10.82 -8.96
C ASP A 50 26.19 -11.18 -9.35
N THR A 51 26.66 -10.72 -10.49
CA THR A 51 28.00 -11.01 -11.03
C THR A 51 29.01 -9.88 -10.87
N SER A 52 28.57 -8.69 -10.46
CA SER A 52 29.41 -7.49 -10.40
C SER A 52 29.62 -7.01 -8.95
N PRO A 53 30.88 -6.84 -8.52
CA PRO A 53 31.16 -6.26 -7.21
C PRO A 53 30.86 -4.74 -7.15
N ASP A 54 30.60 -4.09 -8.29
CA ASP A 54 30.34 -2.66 -8.42
C ASP A 54 28.85 -2.32 -8.25
N ALA A 55 27.98 -3.29 -7.97
CA ALA A 55 26.60 -3.03 -7.61
C ALA A 55 26.54 -2.27 -6.27
N GLY A 56 25.71 -1.24 -6.21
CA GLY A 56 25.69 -0.34 -5.06
C GLY A 56 24.43 0.50 -4.95
N PRO A 57 24.46 1.58 -4.17
CA PRO A 57 23.27 2.37 -3.82
C PRO A 57 22.41 2.83 -5.01
N GLU A 58 23.02 3.20 -6.12
CA GLU A 58 22.28 3.61 -7.34
C GLU A 58 21.57 2.42 -7.99
N THR A 59 22.23 1.26 -8.03
CA THR A 59 21.64 0.00 -8.52
C THR A 59 20.38 -0.36 -7.73
N TRP A 60 20.48 -0.29 -6.40
CA TRP A 60 19.37 -0.63 -5.50
C TRP A 60 18.24 0.40 -5.59
N GLN A 61 18.57 1.68 -5.69
CA GLN A 61 17.57 2.75 -5.88
C GLN A 61 16.76 2.52 -7.16
N LEU A 62 17.41 2.18 -8.28
CA LEU A 62 16.72 1.91 -9.54
C LEU A 62 15.82 0.68 -9.45
N MET A 63 16.21 -0.38 -8.70
CA MET A 63 15.35 -1.52 -8.46
C MET A 63 14.12 -1.14 -7.63
N ILE A 64 14.29 -0.34 -6.57
CA ILE A 64 13.20 0.16 -5.73
C ILE A 64 12.24 1.04 -6.55
N GLU A 65 12.75 2.04 -7.26
CA GLU A 65 11.94 2.94 -8.09
C GLU A 65 11.17 2.17 -9.18
N GLY A 66 11.84 1.24 -9.87
CA GLY A 66 11.24 0.47 -10.95
C GLY A 66 10.17 -0.51 -10.48
N LEU A 67 10.41 -1.23 -9.39
CA LEU A 67 9.40 -2.10 -8.78
C LEU A 67 8.19 -1.30 -8.32
N PHE A 68 8.40 -0.17 -7.65
CA PHE A 68 7.32 0.69 -7.18
C PHE A 68 6.54 1.31 -8.33
N ALA A 69 7.20 1.78 -9.41
CA ALA A 69 6.51 2.32 -10.59
C ALA A 69 5.60 1.31 -11.28
N THR A 70 5.87 0.00 -11.16
CA THR A 70 5.05 -1.07 -11.75
C THR A 70 3.94 -1.59 -10.83
N LEU A 71 3.81 -1.06 -9.61
CA LEU A 71 2.74 -1.37 -8.70
C LEU A 71 1.38 -0.87 -9.25
N THR A 72 0.29 -1.49 -8.84
CA THR A 72 -1.06 -1.15 -9.33
C THR A 72 -1.43 0.30 -9.00
N ASN A 73 -1.95 1.04 -9.97
CA ASN A 73 -2.42 2.43 -9.84
C ASN A 73 -1.32 3.43 -9.40
N VAL A 74 -0.10 3.24 -9.89
CA VAL A 74 1.03 4.16 -9.68
C VAL A 74 1.36 4.89 -10.96
N ASN A 75 1.92 4.22 -11.95
CA ASN A 75 2.38 4.86 -13.18
C ASN A 75 1.62 4.34 -14.40
N PHE A 76 0.90 5.25 -15.05
CA PHE A 76 0.13 5.01 -16.26
C PHE A 76 0.78 5.63 -17.50
N ASP A 77 1.94 6.28 -17.35
CA ASP A 77 2.63 6.96 -18.43
C ASP A 77 3.71 6.06 -19.06
N PRO A 78 3.50 5.57 -20.30
CA PRO A 78 4.47 4.73 -20.99
C PRO A 78 5.82 5.42 -21.21
N ASP A 79 5.85 6.75 -21.40
CA ASP A 79 7.08 7.48 -21.67
C ASP A 79 7.94 7.58 -20.40
N SER A 80 7.32 7.86 -19.25
CA SER A 80 7.98 7.83 -17.95
C SER A 80 8.54 6.43 -17.64
N LEU A 81 7.75 5.36 -17.85
CA LEU A 81 8.17 3.98 -17.64
C LEU A 81 9.34 3.59 -18.57
N ASN A 82 9.31 3.99 -19.84
CA ASN A 82 10.38 3.71 -20.80
C ASN A 82 11.65 4.50 -20.45
N ALA A 83 11.54 5.74 -19.97
CA ALA A 83 12.67 6.53 -19.50
C ALA A 83 13.36 5.86 -18.30
N LEU A 84 12.56 5.37 -17.33
CA LEU A 84 13.08 4.60 -16.18
C LEU A 84 13.76 3.30 -16.63
N ALA A 85 13.15 2.55 -17.55
CA ALA A 85 13.77 1.36 -18.14
C ALA A 85 15.09 1.67 -18.85
N GLY A 86 15.21 2.84 -19.46
CA GLY A 86 16.46 3.36 -20.05
C GLY A 86 17.56 3.56 -19.00
N ARG A 87 17.22 4.17 -17.85
CA ARG A 87 18.15 4.33 -16.71
C ARG A 87 18.60 2.96 -16.15
N VAL A 88 17.66 2.03 -15.99
CA VAL A 88 17.95 0.66 -15.54
C VAL A 88 18.91 -0.05 -16.48
N ARG A 89 18.73 0.07 -17.80
CA ARG A 89 19.63 -0.53 -18.81
C ARG A 89 21.00 0.14 -18.81
N ALA A 90 21.08 1.45 -18.61
CA ALA A 90 22.36 2.18 -18.51
C ALA A 90 23.17 1.70 -17.30
N GLU A 91 22.52 1.51 -16.15
CA GLU A 91 23.15 0.97 -14.95
C GLU A 91 23.61 -0.48 -15.15
N LYS A 92 22.76 -1.33 -15.76
CA LYS A 92 23.14 -2.69 -16.15
C LYS A 92 24.39 -2.69 -17.02
N GLN A 93 24.48 -1.80 -18.01
CA GLN A 93 25.67 -1.68 -18.87
C GLN A 93 26.91 -1.22 -18.11
N ARG A 94 26.76 -0.36 -17.11
CA ARG A 94 27.86 0.06 -16.23
C ARG A 94 28.44 -1.12 -15.44
N LEU A 95 27.57 -1.98 -14.92
CA LEU A 95 27.97 -3.15 -14.13
C LEU A 95 28.65 -4.25 -14.96
N VAL A 96 28.26 -4.41 -16.23
CA VAL A 96 28.77 -5.46 -17.12
C VAL A 96 29.12 -4.90 -18.52
N PRO A 97 30.13 -4.03 -18.61
CA PRO A 97 30.47 -3.31 -19.84
C PRO A 97 30.85 -4.24 -21.00
N ASP A 98 31.48 -5.37 -20.72
CA ASP A 98 31.90 -6.35 -21.74
C ASP A 98 30.74 -7.07 -22.42
N CYS A 99 29.56 -7.10 -21.81
CA CYS A 99 28.35 -7.68 -22.41
C CYS A 99 27.76 -6.85 -23.55
N ALA A 100 28.09 -5.56 -23.65
CA ALA A 100 27.69 -4.73 -24.79
C ALA A 100 28.40 -5.14 -26.10
N VAL A 101 29.53 -5.80 -26.01
CA VAL A 101 30.37 -6.24 -27.13
C VAL A 101 30.19 -7.74 -27.42
N CYS A 102 29.60 -8.49 -26.49
CA CYS A 102 29.42 -9.92 -26.60
C CYS A 102 28.26 -10.26 -27.56
N THR A 103 28.60 -10.82 -28.71
CA THR A 103 27.64 -11.32 -29.71
C THR A 103 27.11 -12.74 -29.38
N ALA A 104 27.60 -13.36 -28.31
CA ALA A 104 27.10 -14.65 -27.87
C ALA A 104 25.79 -14.48 -27.09
N PRO A 105 24.75 -15.30 -27.35
CA PRO A 105 23.53 -15.30 -26.55
C PRO A 105 23.83 -15.94 -25.19
N CYS A 106 24.54 -15.20 -24.31
CA CYS A 106 24.86 -15.70 -22.96
C CYS A 106 23.61 -15.77 -22.05
N GLY A 107 22.47 -15.22 -22.48
CA GLY A 107 21.18 -15.25 -21.77
C GLY A 107 21.17 -14.54 -20.40
N ARG A 108 22.36 -14.28 -19.84
CA ARG A 108 22.50 -13.86 -18.43
C ARG A 108 22.31 -12.35 -18.18
N THR A 109 22.47 -11.51 -19.19
CA THR A 109 22.41 -10.05 -19.03
C THR A 109 21.40 -9.36 -19.94
N GLY A 110 20.67 -10.11 -20.77
CA GLY A 110 19.54 -9.61 -21.54
C GLY A 110 18.39 -9.21 -20.64
N ASP A 111 17.51 -8.33 -21.12
CA ASP A 111 16.23 -8.11 -20.47
C ASP A 111 15.42 -9.41 -20.50
N TYR A 112 14.68 -9.68 -19.42
CA TYR A 112 13.85 -10.87 -19.33
C TYR A 112 12.54 -10.64 -20.07
N ASP A 113 12.10 -11.63 -20.87
CA ASP A 113 10.79 -11.58 -21.51
C ASP A 113 9.71 -12.10 -20.55
N LEU A 114 8.84 -11.21 -20.08
CA LEU A 114 7.76 -11.55 -19.17
C LEU A 114 6.77 -12.57 -19.72
N ALA A 115 6.72 -12.77 -21.05
CA ALA A 115 5.92 -13.83 -21.65
C ALA A 115 6.36 -15.23 -21.17
N GLN A 116 7.65 -15.41 -20.83
CA GLN A 116 8.14 -16.65 -20.26
C GLN A 116 7.55 -16.91 -18.86
N LEU A 117 7.43 -15.87 -18.02
CA LEU A 117 6.78 -15.97 -16.71
C LEU A 117 5.30 -16.30 -16.85
N TRP A 118 4.58 -15.59 -17.75
CA TRP A 118 3.15 -15.81 -17.94
C TRP A 118 2.83 -17.17 -18.55
N GLY A 119 3.75 -17.73 -19.35
CA GLY A 119 3.64 -19.06 -19.96
C GLY A 119 4.21 -20.21 -19.12
N ALA A 120 4.79 -19.94 -17.93
CA ALA A 120 5.38 -20.97 -17.07
C ALA A 120 4.31 -21.94 -16.53
N GLN A 121 4.77 -23.10 -16.06
CA GLN A 121 3.93 -24.05 -15.33
C GLN A 121 3.19 -23.34 -14.19
N GLU A 122 1.94 -23.71 -13.93
CA GLU A 122 1.00 -22.93 -13.11
C GLU A 122 1.53 -22.67 -11.68
N ASP A 123 2.11 -23.67 -11.02
CA ASP A 123 2.65 -23.51 -9.66
C ASP A 123 3.92 -22.65 -9.64
N ILE A 124 4.81 -22.82 -10.62
CA ILE A 124 6.01 -22.00 -10.80
C ILE A 124 5.59 -20.54 -11.08
N ARG A 125 4.64 -20.33 -11.99
CA ARG A 125 4.08 -19.00 -12.28
C ARG A 125 3.49 -18.38 -11.02
N SER A 126 2.77 -19.15 -10.20
CA SER A 126 2.18 -18.70 -8.95
C SER A 126 3.23 -18.25 -7.94
N LEU A 127 4.27 -19.05 -7.68
CA LEU A 127 5.35 -18.71 -6.75
C LEU A 127 6.18 -17.51 -7.23
N LYS A 128 6.54 -17.46 -8.53
CA LYS A 128 7.23 -16.31 -9.12
C LYS A 128 6.37 -15.04 -9.09
N SER A 129 5.05 -15.17 -9.25
CA SER A 129 4.12 -14.04 -9.12
C SER A 129 4.04 -13.53 -7.69
N LEU A 130 3.97 -14.42 -6.69
CA LEU A 130 4.05 -14.05 -5.27
C LEU A 130 5.34 -13.31 -4.95
N LEU A 131 6.47 -13.81 -5.46
CA LEU A 131 7.78 -13.20 -5.25
C LEU A 131 7.87 -11.82 -5.92
N LEU A 132 7.48 -11.70 -7.19
CA LEU A 132 7.49 -10.43 -7.92
C LEU A 132 6.53 -9.39 -7.32
N PHE A 133 5.30 -9.80 -7.03
CA PHE A 133 4.29 -8.89 -6.50
C PHE A 133 4.57 -8.50 -5.05
N GLY A 134 5.02 -9.45 -4.23
CA GLY A 134 5.50 -9.14 -2.88
C GLY A 134 6.68 -8.15 -2.91
N SER A 135 7.64 -8.34 -3.81
CA SER A 135 8.77 -7.41 -3.99
C SER A 135 8.34 -6.02 -4.44
N ARG A 136 7.32 -5.91 -5.31
CA ARG A 136 6.73 -4.60 -5.68
C ARG A 136 6.14 -3.89 -4.45
N GLY A 137 5.42 -4.63 -3.60
CA GLY A 137 4.86 -4.07 -2.36
C GLY A 137 5.94 -3.63 -1.38
N MET A 138 6.96 -4.46 -1.14
CA MET A 138 8.09 -4.15 -0.27
C MET A 138 8.91 -2.96 -0.80
N ALA A 139 9.11 -2.86 -2.12
CA ALA A 139 9.82 -1.74 -2.73
C ALA A 139 9.12 -0.38 -2.48
N ALA A 140 7.79 -0.35 -2.38
CA ALA A 140 7.08 0.87 -2.00
C ALA A 140 7.44 1.32 -0.57
N TYR A 141 7.55 0.39 0.38
CA TYR A 141 7.99 0.70 1.74
C TYR A 141 9.46 1.13 1.80
N ALA A 142 10.33 0.42 1.09
CA ALA A 142 11.74 0.78 0.96
C ALA A 142 11.92 2.17 0.34
N TYR A 143 11.10 2.53 -0.65
CA TYR A 143 11.11 3.86 -1.27
C TYR A 143 10.80 4.97 -0.26
N HIS A 144 9.73 4.81 0.53
CA HIS A 144 9.37 5.80 1.55
C HIS A 144 10.44 5.96 2.65
N ALA A 145 11.09 4.87 3.05
CA ALA A 145 12.22 4.94 3.98
C ALA A 145 13.44 5.63 3.33
N MET A 146 13.74 5.29 2.06
CA MET A 146 14.86 5.83 1.30
C MET A 146 14.78 7.35 1.10
N VAL A 147 13.62 7.90 0.77
CA VAL A 147 13.44 9.36 0.60
C VAL A 147 13.60 10.14 1.92
N LEU A 148 13.48 9.47 3.06
CA LEU A 148 13.78 10.00 4.39
C LEU A 148 15.25 9.76 4.82
N GLY A 149 16.07 9.17 3.95
CA GLY A 149 17.48 8.89 4.22
C GLY A 149 17.75 7.56 4.94
N TYR A 150 16.76 6.68 5.06
CA TYR A 150 16.88 5.38 5.72
C TYR A 150 16.99 4.26 4.68
N ARG A 151 18.02 3.45 4.79
CA ARG A 151 18.28 2.31 3.89
C ARG A 151 18.68 1.08 4.71
N ASP A 152 18.44 -0.10 4.15
CA ASP A 152 18.79 -1.39 4.74
C ASP A 152 19.33 -2.33 3.65
N GLU A 153 20.58 -2.73 3.80
CA GLU A 153 21.27 -3.57 2.83
C GLU A 153 20.59 -4.94 2.67
N THR A 154 20.03 -5.51 3.74
CA THR A 154 19.30 -6.79 3.67
C THR A 154 18.09 -6.69 2.76
N VAL A 155 17.33 -5.59 2.87
CA VAL A 155 16.16 -5.31 2.03
C VAL A 155 16.59 -5.12 0.57
N GLU A 156 17.62 -4.32 0.33
CA GLU A 156 18.13 -3.99 -1.00
C GLU A 156 18.67 -5.24 -1.71
N CYS A 157 19.53 -6.00 -1.05
CA CYS A 157 20.07 -7.26 -1.58
C CYS A 157 18.97 -8.29 -1.83
N PHE A 158 17.96 -8.36 -0.95
CA PHE A 158 16.85 -9.30 -1.16
C PHE A 158 16.00 -8.95 -2.37
N LEU A 159 15.73 -7.66 -2.64
CA LEU A 159 15.01 -7.24 -3.85
C LEU A 159 15.74 -7.69 -5.12
N SER A 160 17.08 -7.58 -5.13
CA SER A 160 17.90 -8.09 -6.22
C SER A 160 17.81 -9.63 -6.35
N LYS A 161 17.96 -10.36 -5.24
CA LYS A 161 17.83 -11.82 -5.19
C LYS A 161 16.47 -12.30 -5.68
N ALA A 162 15.39 -11.61 -5.29
CA ALA A 162 14.04 -11.92 -5.71
C ALA A 162 13.82 -11.71 -7.22
N LEU A 163 14.30 -10.58 -7.77
CA LEU A 163 14.25 -10.31 -9.20
C LEU A 163 15.07 -11.34 -9.99
N PHE A 164 16.26 -11.68 -9.51
CA PHE A 164 17.10 -12.72 -10.09
C PHE A 164 16.34 -14.05 -10.17
N ALA A 165 15.77 -14.52 -9.05
CA ALA A 165 15.05 -15.78 -8.98
C ALA A 165 13.82 -15.83 -9.91
N VAL A 166 13.10 -14.71 -10.10
CA VAL A 166 12.00 -14.63 -11.07
C VAL A 166 12.49 -14.90 -12.50
N GLY A 167 13.72 -14.48 -12.81
CA GLY A 167 14.34 -14.67 -14.12
C GLY A 167 14.91 -16.06 -14.38
N GLU A 168 15.14 -16.89 -13.35
CA GLU A 168 15.81 -18.18 -13.46
C GLU A 168 14.83 -19.36 -13.49
N ASP A 169 15.30 -20.52 -13.96
CA ASP A 169 14.49 -21.76 -14.03
C ASP A 169 14.58 -22.53 -12.69
N TRP A 170 14.09 -21.91 -11.61
CA TRP A 170 14.06 -22.50 -10.29
C TRP A 170 12.84 -23.40 -10.10
N SER A 171 13.05 -24.48 -9.34
CA SER A 171 11.99 -25.41 -8.92
C SER A 171 11.09 -24.84 -7.83
N MET A 172 10.01 -25.54 -7.52
CA MET A 172 9.13 -25.16 -6.40
C MET A 172 9.88 -25.23 -5.05
N GLU A 173 10.76 -26.21 -4.88
CA GLU A 173 11.56 -26.40 -3.67
C GLU A 173 12.55 -25.26 -3.43
N GLU A 174 12.99 -24.57 -4.49
CA GLU A 174 13.85 -23.38 -4.42
C GLU A 174 13.05 -22.11 -4.24
N LEU A 175 11.89 -21.97 -4.90
CA LEU A 175 11.06 -20.76 -4.88
C LEU A 175 10.27 -20.60 -3.59
N LEU A 176 9.68 -21.67 -3.03
CA LEU A 176 8.81 -21.57 -1.86
C LEU A 176 9.52 -21.02 -0.61
N PRO A 177 10.75 -21.48 -0.25
CA PRO A 177 11.50 -20.88 0.85
C PRO A 177 11.76 -19.39 0.63
N LEU A 178 12.08 -18.98 -0.62
CA LEU A 178 12.32 -17.58 -0.95
C LEU A 178 11.07 -16.70 -0.83
N VAL A 179 9.90 -17.22 -1.19
CA VAL A 179 8.62 -16.52 -0.99
C VAL A 179 8.34 -16.30 0.51
N LEU A 180 8.66 -17.28 1.36
CA LEU A 180 8.50 -17.13 2.82
C LEU A 180 9.58 -16.21 3.42
N GLU A 181 10.83 -16.24 2.90
CA GLU A 181 11.91 -15.32 3.28
C GLU A 181 11.51 -13.86 2.99
N LEU A 182 10.83 -13.59 1.86
CA LEU A 182 10.30 -12.26 1.53
C LEU A 182 9.44 -11.72 2.67
N GLY A 183 8.63 -12.55 3.30
CA GLY A 183 7.80 -12.14 4.44
C GLY A 183 8.63 -11.61 5.62
N GLY A 184 9.75 -12.28 5.95
CA GLY A 184 10.67 -11.84 7.00
C GLY A 184 11.41 -10.55 6.64
N VAL A 185 11.91 -10.47 5.41
CA VAL A 185 12.60 -9.24 4.94
C VAL A 185 11.62 -8.06 4.85
N ASN A 186 10.36 -8.30 4.45
CA ASN A 186 9.34 -7.25 4.45
C ASN A 186 9.01 -6.78 5.87
N LEU A 187 9.02 -7.64 6.88
CA LEU A 187 8.90 -7.22 8.28
C LEU A 187 10.01 -6.25 8.67
N GLN A 188 11.27 -6.53 8.29
CA GLN A 188 12.41 -5.65 8.51
C GLN A 188 12.25 -4.32 7.74
N CYS A 189 11.78 -4.37 6.49
CA CYS A 189 11.51 -3.19 5.69
C CYS A 189 10.41 -2.31 6.29
N MET A 190 9.33 -2.90 6.79
CA MET A 190 8.27 -2.16 7.50
C MET A 190 8.76 -1.55 8.81
N ALA A 191 9.61 -2.25 9.57
CA ALA A 191 10.25 -1.72 10.77
C ALA A 191 11.16 -0.52 10.45
N LEU A 192 11.92 -0.59 9.34
CA LEU A 192 12.74 0.52 8.86
C LEU A 192 11.88 1.75 8.53
N LEU A 193 10.75 1.56 7.85
CA LEU A 193 9.83 2.65 7.49
C LEU A 193 9.17 3.25 8.73
N ASP A 194 8.71 2.43 9.68
CA ASP A 194 8.15 2.89 10.95
C ASP A 194 9.17 3.75 11.72
N LYS A 195 10.41 3.29 11.80
CA LYS A 195 11.52 4.05 12.38
C LYS A 195 11.73 5.37 11.65
N ALA A 196 11.82 5.36 10.32
CA ALA A 196 12.03 6.56 9.52
C ALA A 196 10.90 7.59 9.74
N ASN A 197 9.64 7.15 9.70
CA ASN A 197 8.49 8.01 9.92
C ASN A 197 8.46 8.59 11.35
N THR A 198 8.67 7.76 12.36
CA THR A 198 8.60 8.19 13.77
C THR A 198 9.78 9.08 14.18
N GLU A 199 10.97 8.86 13.63
CA GLU A 199 12.12 9.74 13.87
C GLU A 199 11.99 11.09 13.12
N CYS A 200 11.43 11.10 11.90
CA CYS A 200 11.28 12.32 11.10
C CYS A 200 10.04 13.15 11.46
N PHE A 201 8.94 12.50 11.86
CA PHE A 201 7.65 13.19 12.06
C PHE A 201 7.10 13.06 13.49
N GLY A 202 7.77 12.33 14.37
CA GLY A 202 7.33 12.02 15.71
C GLY A 202 6.36 10.85 15.76
N LYS A 203 6.14 10.32 16.97
CA LYS A 203 5.22 9.20 17.19
C LYS A 203 3.77 9.64 17.00
N PRO A 204 2.95 8.94 16.21
CA PRO A 204 1.55 9.27 16.04
C PRO A 204 0.79 9.30 17.35
N THR A 205 -0.08 10.29 17.51
CA THR A 205 -0.98 10.41 18.66
C THR A 205 -2.42 10.56 18.21
N PRO A 206 -3.40 9.93 18.87
CA PRO A 206 -4.79 10.00 18.49
C PRO A 206 -5.27 11.44 18.29
N VAL A 207 -5.91 11.71 17.16
CA VAL A 207 -6.43 13.02 16.78
C VAL A 207 -7.73 12.88 16.02
N HIS A 208 -8.69 13.75 16.33
CA HIS A 208 -9.93 13.85 15.55
C HIS A 208 -9.69 14.69 14.29
N VAL A 209 -10.07 14.17 13.14
CA VAL A 209 -9.90 14.79 11.81
C VAL A 209 -11.27 15.09 11.23
N PRO A 210 -11.64 16.37 11.01
CA PRO A 210 -12.93 16.75 10.43
C PRO A 210 -12.96 16.49 8.93
N PHE A 211 -14.19 16.32 8.39
CA PHE A 211 -14.45 16.25 6.96
C PHE A 211 -14.98 17.57 6.38
N THR A 212 -15.09 18.59 7.20
CA THR A 212 -15.49 19.94 6.80
C THR A 212 -14.39 20.62 6.00
N VAL A 213 -14.74 21.27 4.88
CA VAL A 213 -13.82 22.09 4.09
C VAL A 213 -14.16 23.56 4.30
N GLU A 214 -13.16 24.34 4.74
CA GLU A 214 -13.29 25.78 4.98
C GLU A 214 -13.34 26.57 3.66
N PRO A 215 -13.91 27.78 3.62
CA PRO A 215 -13.85 28.66 2.47
C PRO A 215 -12.42 29.10 2.13
N GLY A 216 -12.17 29.39 0.86
CA GLY A 216 -10.90 29.91 0.36
C GLY A 216 -10.04 28.86 -0.34
N PRO A 217 -8.85 29.27 -0.83
CA PRO A 217 -7.96 28.40 -1.58
C PRO A 217 -7.49 27.20 -0.76
N PHE A 218 -7.46 26.02 -1.38
CA PHE A 218 -6.96 24.82 -0.74
C PHE A 218 -6.33 23.83 -1.74
N ILE A 219 -5.57 22.87 -1.21
CA ILE A 219 -4.94 21.78 -1.96
C ILE A 219 -5.41 20.46 -1.35
N VAL A 220 -5.72 19.47 -2.19
CA VAL A 220 -5.99 18.09 -1.77
C VAL A 220 -4.74 17.26 -2.06
N VAL A 221 -4.22 16.55 -1.04
CA VAL A 221 -3.04 15.68 -1.16
C VAL A 221 -3.45 14.23 -0.99
N SER A 222 -3.20 13.41 -1.99
CA SER A 222 -3.50 11.97 -2.00
C SER A 222 -2.23 11.15 -2.13
N GLY A 223 -2.23 9.95 -1.56
CA GLY A 223 -1.09 9.03 -1.55
C GLY A 223 -0.63 8.69 -0.15
N HIS A 224 0.68 8.43 0.02
CA HIS A 224 1.23 7.92 1.28
C HIS A 224 2.44 8.71 1.78
N ASP A 225 3.10 9.51 0.92
CA ASP A 225 4.40 10.10 1.20
C ASP A 225 4.28 11.28 2.17
N LEU A 226 4.74 11.07 3.41
CA LEU A 226 4.74 12.10 4.46
C LEU A 226 5.82 13.16 4.23
N HIS A 227 6.90 12.82 3.52
CA HIS A 227 7.97 13.77 3.19
C HIS A 227 7.46 14.84 2.20
N ASP A 228 6.81 14.40 1.13
CA ASP A 228 6.20 15.31 0.15
C ASP A 228 5.13 16.20 0.79
N LEU A 229 4.30 15.62 1.68
CA LEU A 229 3.32 16.42 2.43
C LEU A 229 4.00 17.48 3.31
N LYS A 230 5.08 17.14 4.02
CA LYS A 230 5.81 18.10 4.86
C LYS A 230 6.37 19.24 4.01
N LEU A 231 7.03 18.94 2.90
CA LEU A 231 7.57 19.95 2.00
C LEU A 231 6.47 20.86 1.43
N LEU A 232 5.31 20.30 1.08
CA LEU A 232 4.16 21.11 0.64
C LEU A 232 3.66 22.01 1.77
N LEU A 233 3.54 21.51 3.00
CA LEU A 233 3.12 22.29 4.17
C LEU A 233 4.10 23.43 4.46
N GLU A 234 5.40 23.20 4.32
CA GLU A 234 6.42 24.24 4.45
C GLU A 234 6.27 25.33 3.39
N GLN A 235 6.06 24.95 2.11
CA GLN A 235 5.92 25.89 1.00
C GLN A 235 4.59 26.64 0.99
N THR A 236 3.54 26.10 1.61
CA THR A 236 2.21 26.73 1.73
C THR A 236 2.06 27.58 3.00
N ALA A 237 3.02 27.51 3.93
CA ALA A 237 2.93 28.26 5.20
C ALA A 237 2.81 29.77 4.98
N GLY A 238 1.78 30.39 5.59
CA GLY A 238 1.51 31.82 5.49
C GLY A 238 0.94 32.31 4.15
N ARG A 239 0.62 31.40 3.21
CA ARG A 239 0.09 31.76 1.89
C ARG A 239 -1.46 31.83 1.83
N GLY A 240 -2.16 31.60 2.95
CA GLY A 240 -3.61 31.61 2.99
C GLY A 240 -4.26 30.43 2.28
N ILE A 241 -3.53 29.33 2.13
CA ILE A 241 -3.98 28.09 1.49
C ILE A 241 -4.17 27.01 2.57
N ALA A 242 -5.33 26.36 2.57
CA ALA A 242 -5.58 25.19 3.40
C ALA A 242 -5.09 23.91 2.68
N VAL A 243 -4.67 22.90 3.44
CA VAL A 243 -4.30 21.58 2.92
C VAL A 243 -5.23 20.54 3.52
N TYR A 244 -5.79 19.70 2.67
CA TYR A 244 -6.65 18.58 3.04
C TYR A 244 -6.02 17.27 2.56
N THR A 245 -6.05 16.26 3.41
CA THR A 245 -5.62 14.91 3.03
C THR A 245 -6.73 14.17 2.30
N HIS A 246 -6.36 13.15 1.53
CA HIS A 246 -7.29 12.23 0.88
C HIS A 246 -6.72 10.81 0.95
N GLY A 247 -7.61 9.81 1.10
CA GLY A 247 -7.20 8.41 1.09
C GLY A 247 -6.18 8.09 2.17
N GLU A 248 -5.09 7.43 1.81
CA GLU A 248 -4.06 7.00 2.76
C GLU A 248 -3.21 8.15 3.37
N MET A 249 -3.43 9.39 2.95
CA MET A 249 -2.78 10.53 3.60
C MET A 249 -3.46 10.94 4.92
N LEU A 250 -4.69 10.47 5.22
CA LEU A 250 -5.43 10.79 6.44
C LEU A 250 -4.59 10.61 7.74
N PRO A 251 -3.84 9.51 7.95
CA PRO A 251 -3.06 9.32 9.17
C PRO A 251 -1.97 10.36 9.41
N ALA A 252 -1.58 11.14 8.41
CA ALA A 252 -0.61 12.23 8.55
C ALA A 252 -0.99 13.25 9.64
N HIS A 253 -2.28 13.45 9.89
CA HIS A 253 -2.79 14.33 10.94
C HIS A 253 -2.37 13.90 12.35
N ALA A 254 -1.99 12.64 12.56
CA ALA A 254 -1.58 12.11 13.85
C ALA A 254 -0.11 12.40 14.19
N TYR A 255 0.72 12.69 13.18
CA TYR A 255 2.15 12.92 13.38
C TYR A 255 2.44 14.33 13.91
N PRO A 256 3.15 14.48 15.06
CA PRO A 256 3.41 15.78 15.70
C PRO A 256 4.01 16.83 14.77
N GLU A 257 5.01 16.44 13.96
CA GLU A 257 5.73 17.36 13.06
C GLU A 257 4.88 17.82 11.86
N LEU A 258 3.79 17.12 11.54
CA LEU A 258 2.86 17.51 10.48
C LEU A 258 1.67 18.30 11.04
N LYS A 259 1.06 17.84 12.12
CA LYS A 259 -0.09 18.53 12.73
C LYS A 259 0.24 19.90 13.35
N LYS A 260 1.51 20.23 13.52
CA LYS A 260 1.93 21.58 13.96
C LYS A 260 1.60 22.68 12.94
N TYR A 261 1.37 22.33 11.67
CA TYR A 261 0.97 23.27 10.64
C TYR A 261 -0.53 23.55 10.71
N PRO A 262 -0.97 24.78 11.11
CA PRO A 262 -2.38 25.06 11.38
C PRO A 262 -3.25 25.07 10.12
N HIS A 263 -2.65 25.06 8.94
CA HIS A 263 -3.34 24.99 7.66
C HIS A 263 -3.52 23.57 7.13
N LEU A 264 -2.99 22.54 7.81
CA LEU A 264 -3.40 21.15 7.63
C LEU A 264 -4.73 20.96 8.36
N LYS A 265 -5.87 21.01 7.63
CA LYS A 265 -7.20 21.25 8.20
C LYS A 265 -8.02 19.99 8.48
N GLY A 266 -8.07 19.08 7.54
CA GLY A 266 -8.92 17.91 7.63
C GLY A 266 -8.75 16.94 6.48
N ASN A 267 -9.68 16.00 6.34
CA ASN A 267 -9.68 15.04 5.27
C ASN A 267 -10.79 15.29 4.27
N PHE A 268 -10.45 15.29 2.99
CA PHE A 268 -11.36 15.42 1.86
C PHE A 268 -11.67 14.06 1.26
N GLY A 269 -12.95 13.71 1.17
CA GLY A 269 -13.37 12.48 0.52
C GLY A 269 -13.04 11.21 1.31
N THR A 270 -12.96 10.10 0.57
CA THR A 270 -12.83 8.75 1.11
C THR A 270 -11.67 7.98 0.46
N ALA A 271 -11.86 6.69 0.14
CA ALA A 271 -10.82 5.87 -0.47
C ALA A 271 -10.70 6.10 -2.00
N TRP A 272 -9.58 5.67 -2.55
CA TRP A 272 -9.13 5.93 -3.91
C TRP A 272 -10.15 5.61 -5.02
N GLN A 273 -10.98 4.57 -4.87
CA GLN A 273 -11.98 4.19 -5.88
C GLN A 273 -13.09 5.23 -6.07
N ASN A 274 -13.25 6.18 -5.14
CA ASN A 274 -14.25 7.23 -5.20
C ASN A 274 -13.73 8.54 -5.84
N GLN A 275 -12.42 8.65 -6.12
CA GLN A 275 -11.77 9.86 -6.66
C GLN A 275 -12.51 10.47 -7.84
N GLN A 276 -12.92 9.68 -8.83
CA GLN A 276 -13.58 10.18 -10.03
C GLN A 276 -14.93 10.86 -9.76
N LYS A 277 -15.57 10.56 -8.63
CA LYS A 277 -16.78 11.20 -8.17
C LYS A 277 -16.47 12.36 -7.22
N GLU A 278 -15.54 12.16 -6.30
CA GLU A 278 -15.22 13.11 -5.24
C GLU A 278 -14.47 14.34 -5.75
N PHE A 279 -13.64 14.18 -6.79
CA PHE A 279 -12.87 15.26 -7.41
C PHE A 279 -13.60 15.95 -8.58
N ALA A 280 -14.79 15.45 -8.98
CA ALA A 280 -15.57 16.11 -10.01
C ALA A 280 -15.86 17.56 -9.59
N ASP A 281 -15.52 18.51 -10.48
CA ASP A 281 -15.74 19.96 -10.29
C ASP A 281 -15.12 20.55 -9.01
N LEU A 282 -14.11 19.87 -8.44
CA LEU A 282 -13.38 20.35 -7.26
C LEU A 282 -12.67 21.68 -7.57
N PRO A 283 -12.92 22.79 -6.84
CA PRO A 283 -12.24 24.06 -7.07
C PRO A 283 -10.86 24.14 -6.38
N ALA A 284 -10.06 23.09 -6.52
CA ALA A 284 -8.73 22.96 -5.92
C ALA A 284 -7.84 22.03 -6.73
N PRO A 285 -6.51 22.22 -6.73
CA PRO A 285 -5.58 21.24 -7.27
C PRO A 285 -5.50 20.00 -6.39
N ILE A 286 -5.17 18.87 -7.04
CA ILE A 286 -4.96 17.57 -6.41
C ILE A 286 -3.52 17.14 -6.67
N LEU A 287 -2.76 16.89 -5.60
CA LEU A 287 -1.39 16.37 -5.68
C LEU A 287 -1.40 14.87 -5.32
N PHE A 288 -0.96 14.05 -6.26
CA PHE A 288 -0.70 12.63 -6.01
C PHE A 288 0.78 12.40 -5.72
N THR A 289 1.08 11.97 -4.50
CA THR A 289 2.45 11.67 -4.06
C THR A 289 2.85 10.23 -4.36
N THR A 290 1.89 9.29 -4.34
CA THR A 290 2.09 7.87 -4.62
C THR A 290 0.80 7.25 -5.18
N ASN A 291 0.69 5.92 -5.15
CA ASN A 291 -0.56 5.23 -5.42
C ASN A 291 -1.64 5.63 -4.36
N CYS A 292 -2.91 5.46 -4.58
CA CYS A 292 -3.55 4.89 -5.76
C CYS A 292 -4.12 6.02 -6.62
N LEU A 293 -3.60 6.20 -7.80
CA LEU A 293 -4.15 7.11 -8.80
C LEU A 293 -5.23 6.39 -9.61
N MET A 294 -6.42 6.95 -9.74
CA MET A 294 -7.38 6.56 -10.77
C MET A 294 -7.20 7.46 -12.01
N PRO A 295 -7.42 6.93 -13.24
CA PRO A 295 -7.42 7.75 -14.44
C PRO A 295 -8.30 9.00 -14.26
N PRO A 296 -7.72 10.22 -14.31
CA PRO A 296 -8.48 11.45 -14.09
C PRO A 296 -9.55 11.66 -15.15
N ARG A 297 -10.71 12.20 -14.74
CA ARG A 297 -11.77 12.59 -15.67
C ARG A 297 -11.55 14.00 -16.18
N PRO A 298 -12.05 14.35 -17.38
CA PRO A 298 -11.93 15.69 -17.95
C PRO A 298 -12.44 16.82 -17.01
N SER A 299 -13.40 16.51 -16.12
CA SER A 299 -13.96 17.49 -15.16
C SER A 299 -12.97 18.00 -14.11
N TYR A 300 -11.79 17.32 -13.94
CA TYR A 300 -10.78 17.73 -12.97
C TYR A 300 -9.33 17.45 -13.39
N ALA A 301 -9.09 16.86 -14.56
CA ALA A 301 -7.74 16.49 -15.00
C ALA A 301 -6.79 17.68 -15.11
N ASP A 302 -7.32 18.88 -15.45
CA ASP A 302 -6.57 20.13 -15.60
C ASP A 302 -5.98 20.67 -14.28
N ARG A 303 -6.29 20.05 -13.15
CA ARG A 303 -5.83 20.45 -11.81
C ARG A 303 -5.17 19.31 -11.03
N VAL A 304 -4.85 18.21 -11.72
CA VAL A 304 -4.13 17.06 -11.14
C VAL A 304 -2.64 17.21 -11.37
N PHE A 305 -1.86 17.02 -10.32
CA PHE A 305 -0.40 17.01 -10.33
C PHE A 305 0.11 15.68 -9.78
N THR A 306 1.23 15.21 -10.32
CA THR A 306 1.90 13.98 -9.87
C THR A 306 3.33 14.30 -9.43
N THR A 307 3.94 13.41 -8.65
CA THR A 307 5.35 13.50 -8.28
C THR A 307 5.94 12.10 -8.05
N ALA A 308 7.26 12.02 -7.85
CA ALA A 308 7.99 10.77 -7.60
C ALA A 308 7.81 9.74 -8.74
N VAL A 309 7.40 8.52 -8.42
CA VAL A 309 7.18 7.46 -9.42
C VAL A 309 5.74 7.44 -9.97
N VAL A 310 4.87 8.30 -9.45
CA VAL A 310 3.49 8.43 -9.94
C VAL A 310 3.47 9.27 -11.21
N ALA A 311 2.88 8.74 -12.26
CA ALA A 311 2.72 9.49 -13.50
C ALA A 311 1.44 9.08 -14.25
N TYR A 312 0.91 10.02 -15.01
CA TYR A 312 -0.20 9.79 -15.93
C TYR A 312 0.03 10.67 -17.17
N PRO A 313 -0.29 10.21 -18.39
CA PRO A 313 -0.09 10.98 -19.61
C PRO A 313 -0.69 12.39 -19.52
N ASP A 314 0.03 13.37 -20.03
CA ASP A 314 -0.37 14.77 -20.13
C ASP A 314 -0.60 15.50 -18.78
N LEU A 315 -0.34 14.90 -17.64
CA LEU A 315 -0.44 15.59 -16.34
C LEU A 315 0.88 16.28 -15.96
N PRO A 316 0.81 17.47 -15.34
CA PRO A 316 1.98 18.11 -14.77
C PRO A 316 2.65 17.22 -13.71
N HIS A 317 3.96 17.07 -13.82
CA HIS A 317 4.78 16.27 -12.90
C HIS A 317 5.77 17.16 -12.14
N ILE A 318 5.72 17.07 -10.81
CA ILE A 318 6.66 17.77 -9.93
C ILE A 318 7.95 16.95 -9.83
N GLY A 319 9.07 17.56 -10.23
CA GLY A 319 10.38 16.92 -10.29
C GLY A 319 11.00 16.61 -8.93
N ALA A 320 12.25 16.15 -8.97
CA ALA A 320 12.99 15.73 -7.78
C ALA A 320 13.30 16.89 -6.81
N GLU A 321 13.36 18.11 -7.32
CA GLU A 321 13.55 19.35 -6.53
C GLU A 321 12.36 19.68 -5.63
N LYS A 322 11.20 19.02 -5.84
CA LYS A 322 9.98 19.19 -5.04
C LYS A 322 9.52 20.66 -4.92
N ASP A 323 9.62 21.42 -6.03
CA ASP A 323 9.03 22.74 -6.13
C ASP A 323 7.52 22.64 -6.39
N PHE A 324 6.72 22.87 -5.36
CA PHE A 324 5.26 22.84 -5.43
C PHE A 324 4.63 24.17 -5.85
N THR A 325 5.43 25.15 -6.30
CA THR A 325 4.92 26.45 -6.79
C THR A 325 3.79 26.30 -7.81
N PRO A 326 3.83 25.39 -8.83
CA PRO A 326 2.73 25.23 -9.77
C PRO A 326 1.42 24.77 -9.11
N VAL A 327 1.48 23.92 -8.08
CA VAL A 327 0.31 23.45 -7.33
C VAL A 327 -0.27 24.61 -6.49
N ILE A 328 0.61 25.39 -5.86
CA ILE A 328 0.26 26.56 -5.03
C ILE A 328 -0.42 27.65 -5.87
N GLU A 329 0.17 27.99 -7.01
CA GLU A 329 -0.41 28.99 -7.94
C GLU A 329 -1.77 28.55 -8.45
N ARG A 330 -1.91 27.26 -8.79
CA ARG A 330 -3.20 26.71 -9.22
C ARG A 330 -4.26 26.75 -8.12
N ALA A 331 -3.90 26.56 -6.86
CA ALA A 331 -4.82 26.69 -5.73
C ALA A 331 -5.32 28.14 -5.56
N LEU A 332 -4.43 29.11 -5.67
CA LEU A 332 -4.76 30.55 -5.62
C LEU A 332 -5.64 30.98 -6.78
N GLU A 333 -5.37 30.49 -8.00
CA GLU A 333 -6.16 30.76 -9.19
C GLU A 333 -7.60 30.21 -9.08
N LEU A 334 -7.75 28.98 -8.60
CA LEU A 334 -9.06 28.32 -8.43
C LEU A 334 -9.88 28.92 -7.29
N GLY A 335 -9.23 29.48 -6.27
CA GLY A 335 -9.85 30.24 -5.17
C GLY A 335 -10.63 29.42 -4.14
N GLY A 336 -10.86 28.13 -4.38
CA GLY A 336 -11.56 27.25 -3.45
C GLY A 336 -13.07 27.50 -3.38
N TYR A 337 -13.70 27.00 -2.31
CA TYR A 337 -15.13 27.20 -2.07
C TYR A 337 -15.41 28.59 -1.48
N ALA A 338 -16.53 29.20 -1.88
CA ALA A 338 -16.99 30.47 -1.31
C ALA A 338 -17.55 30.30 0.12
N GLU A 339 -18.07 29.12 0.43
CA GLU A 339 -18.72 28.80 1.71
C GLU A 339 -18.20 27.48 2.26
N THR A 340 -18.33 27.28 3.58
CA THR A 340 -17.99 26.04 4.26
C THR A 340 -18.75 24.86 3.66
N GLN A 341 -18.03 23.79 3.32
CA GLN A 341 -18.61 22.54 2.87
C GLN A 341 -18.69 21.54 4.02
N HIS A 342 -19.90 21.19 4.41
CA HIS A 342 -20.13 20.13 5.40
C HIS A 342 -20.21 18.78 4.67
N ARG A 343 -19.19 17.95 4.86
CA ARG A 343 -19.10 16.62 4.24
C ARG A 343 -19.25 15.54 5.30
N THR A 344 -19.72 14.38 4.86
CA THR A 344 -19.85 13.18 5.71
C THR A 344 -19.09 12.02 5.09
N GLY A 345 -18.66 11.09 5.94
CA GLY A 345 -18.19 9.77 5.51
C GLY A 345 -19.34 8.90 4.99
N LEU A 346 -19.02 7.66 4.68
CA LEU A 346 -19.98 6.71 4.07
C LEU A 346 -21.14 6.32 5.00
N ASN A 347 -20.98 6.50 6.32
CA ASN A 347 -21.97 6.15 7.34
C ASN A 347 -22.60 7.40 8.00
N GLY A 348 -22.32 8.60 7.48
CA GLY A 348 -22.91 9.85 7.94
C GLY A 348 -22.11 10.58 9.02
N GLY A 349 -20.96 10.05 9.47
CA GLY A 349 -20.07 10.75 10.39
C GLY A 349 -19.42 11.98 9.74
N THR A 350 -19.17 13.03 10.54
CA THR A 350 -18.60 14.31 10.08
C THR A 350 -17.10 14.42 10.29
N GLY A 351 -16.47 13.36 10.78
CA GLY A 351 -15.05 13.23 11.05
C GLY A 351 -14.70 11.82 11.50
N THR A 352 -13.43 11.60 11.78
CA THR A 352 -12.90 10.33 12.29
C THR A 352 -11.75 10.57 13.24
N THR A 353 -11.34 9.54 14.00
CA THR A 353 -10.15 9.61 14.85
C THR A 353 -9.12 8.61 14.31
N THR A 354 -7.90 9.09 14.06
CA THR A 354 -6.75 8.29 13.60
C THR A 354 -5.56 8.46 14.54
N GLY A 355 -4.51 7.64 14.39
CA GLY A 355 -3.26 7.77 15.15
C GLY A 355 -3.11 6.80 16.31
N PHE A 356 -3.86 5.70 16.34
CA PHE A 356 -3.70 4.61 17.28
C PHE A 356 -2.58 3.63 16.86
N ALA A 357 -1.40 4.16 16.51
CA ALA A 357 -0.21 3.37 16.24
C ALA A 357 0.25 2.61 17.51
N HIS A 358 1.23 1.69 17.36
CA HIS A 358 1.63 0.81 18.46
C HIS A 358 2.02 1.56 19.73
N ASP A 359 2.77 2.67 19.66
CA ASP A 359 3.12 3.46 20.83
C ASP A 359 1.89 3.98 21.59
N ALA A 360 0.88 4.48 20.88
CA ALA A 360 -0.34 5.01 21.48
C ALA A 360 -1.20 3.90 22.12
N VAL A 361 -1.30 2.73 21.48
CA VAL A 361 -2.03 1.58 22.01
C VAL A 361 -1.30 0.98 23.20
N LEU A 362 0.03 0.76 23.09
CA LEU A 362 0.84 0.14 24.14
C LEU A 362 1.03 1.04 25.36
N ALA A 363 0.90 2.37 25.23
CA ALA A 363 0.82 3.26 26.40
C ALA A 363 -0.36 2.91 27.33
N ASN A 364 -1.40 2.23 26.81
CA ASN A 364 -2.56 1.76 27.56
C ASN A 364 -2.54 0.24 27.80
N ALA A 365 -1.40 -0.45 27.59
CA ALA A 365 -1.31 -1.91 27.64
C ALA A 365 -1.82 -2.49 28.97
N ALA A 366 -1.48 -1.88 30.12
CA ALA A 366 -1.94 -2.35 31.43
C ALA A 366 -3.48 -2.34 31.55
N GLN A 367 -4.13 -1.28 31.04
CA GLN A 367 -5.60 -1.16 31.01
C GLN A 367 -6.22 -2.20 30.06
N ILE A 368 -5.63 -2.41 28.89
CA ILE A 368 -6.08 -3.41 27.91
C ILE A 368 -5.98 -4.81 28.51
N VAL A 369 -4.85 -5.16 29.11
CA VAL A 369 -4.62 -6.47 29.76
C VAL A 369 -5.64 -6.73 30.87
N GLU A 370 -5.90 -5.73 31.73
CA GLU A 370 -6.90 -5.86 32.79
C GLU A 370 -8.31 -5.99 32.24
N ALA A 371 -8.65 -5.22 31.20
CA ALA A 371 -9.95 -5.32 30.53
C ALA A 371 -10.21 -6.69 29.90
N VAL A 372 -9.17 -7.33 29.34
CA VAL A 372 -9.27 -8.70 28.79
C VAL A 372 -9.37 -9.72 29.94
N ARG A 373 -8.55 -9.60 31.00
CA ARG A 373 -8.57 -10.52 32.14
C ARG A 373 -9.88 -10.49 32.92
N SER A 374 -10.49 -9.32 33.05
CA SER A 374 -11.81 -9.16 33.68
C SER A 374 -12.98 -9.57 32.79
N GLY A 375 -12.73 -9.86 31.50
CA GLY A 375 -13.77 -10.16 30.52
C GLY A 375 -14.53 -8.93 30.00
N ALA A 376 -14.09 -7.72 30.34
CA ALA A 376 -14.68 -6.48 29.81
C ALA A 376 -14.41 -6.32 28.31
N ILE A 377 -13.24 -6.78 27.82
CA ILE A 377 -12.94 -6.96 26.41
C ILE A 377 -12.81 -8.46 26.16
N ARG A 378 -13.72 -8.98 25.34
CA ARG A 378 -13.76 -10.40 25.00
C ARG A 378 -12.92 -10.73 23.77
N HIS A 379 -12.87 -9.84 22.78
CA HIS A 379 -12.22 -10.11 21.50
C HIS A 379 -11.75 -8.85 20.81
N PHE A 380 -10.70 -8.99 20.00
CA PHE A 380 -10.19 -7.99 19.06
C PHE A 380 -10.42 -8.46 17.64
N PHE A 381 -10.82 -7.54 16.76
CA PHE A 381 -10.88 -7.78 15.33
C PHE A 381 -9.94 -6.82 14.62
N LEU A 382 -8.98 -7.34 13.84
CA LEU A 382 -8.26 -6.53 12.87
C LEU A 382 -9.02 -6.58 11.55
N VAL A 383 -9.77 -5.53 11.26
CA VAL A 383 -10.58 -5.38 10.05
C VAL A 383 -9.97 -4.27 9.21
N GLY A 384 -9.27 -4.61 8.12
CA GLY A 384 -8.57 -3.58 7.36
C GLY A 384 -7.92 -4.12 6.08
N GLY A 385 -7.02 -3.31 5.54
CA GLY A 385 -6.35 -3.60 4.29
C GLY A 385 -6.83 -2.69 3.15
N CYS A 386 -6.59 -3.06 1.91
CA CYS A 386 -6.96 -2.24 0.77
C CYS A 386 -8.48 -2.18 0.56
N ASP A 387 -8.97 -1.09 -0.01
CA ASP A 387 -10.35 -1.00 -0.50
C ASP A 387 -10.38 -1.06 -2.05
N GLY A 388 -11.56 -1.04 -2.64
CA GLY A 388 -11.75 -1.07 -4.09
C GLY A 388 -13.21 -1.00 -4.52
N ALA A 389 -13.42 -0.92 -5.83
CA ALA A 389 -14.75 -0.73 -6.43
C ALA A 389 -15.54 -2.03 -6.63
N ARG A 390 -14.92 -3.21 -6.45
CA ARG A 390 -15.59 -4.49 -6.67
C ARG A 390 -16.76 -4.69 -5.71
N ALA A 391 -17.83 -5.32 -6.18
CA ALA A 391 -18.95 -5.75 -5.34
C ALA A 391 -18.49 -6.71 -4.24
N GLY A 392 -19.23 -6.75 -3.12
CA GLY A 392 -18.91 -7.58 -1.96
C GLY A 392 -18.13 -6.89 -0.84
N ARG A 393 -17.61 -5.68 -1.07
CA ARG A 393 -16.86 -4.93 -0.03
C ARG A 393 -17.75 -4.33 1.07
N ASN A 394 -19.07 -4.30 0.90
CA ASN A 394 -20.02 -4.00 1.99
C ASN A 394 -19.94 -5.01 3.14
N TYR A 395 -19.42 -6.19 2.89
CA TYR A 395 -19.12 -7.18 3.92
C TYR A 395 -18.40 -6.56 5.13
N TYR A 396 -17.35 -5.77 4.90
CA TYR A 396 -16.54 -5.16 5.98
C TYR A 396 -17.34 -4.15 6.80
N THR A 397 -18.19 -3.36 6.14
CA THR A 397 -19.12 -2.44 6.80
C THR A 397 -20.10 -3.18 7.72
N GLU A 398 -20.75 -4.22 7.18
CA GLU A 398 -21.74 -4.99 7.92
C GLU A 398 -21.08 -5.85 9.02
N PHE A 399 -19.88 -6.38 8.77
CA PHE A 399 -19.13 -7.12 9.79
C PHE A 399 -18.84 -6.21 11.01
N VAL A 400 -18.26 -5.02 10.79
CA VAL A 400 -17.93 -4.10 11.87
C VAL A 400 -19.18 -3.62 12.63
N ARG A 401 -20.29 -3.33 11.92
CA ARG A 401 -21.56 -2.93 12.52
C ARG A 401 -22.12 -3.97 13.49
N GLN A 402 -21.87 -5.25 13.22
CA GLN A 402 -22.38 -6.37 13.99
C GLN A 402 -21.42 -6.84 15.10
N THR A 403 -20.22 -6.27 15.21
CA THR A 403 -19.30 -6.63 16.30
C THR A 403 -19.93 -6.37 17.66
N PRO A 404 -19.86 -7.33 18.62
CA PRO A 404 -20.42 -7.18 19.96
C PRO A 404 -19.85 -5.98 20.72
N PRO A 405 -20.59 -5.39 21.67
CA PRO A 405 -20.16 -4.18 22.40
C PRO A 405 -18.96 -4.41 23.32
N ASP A 406 -18.64 -5.64 23.64
CA ASP A 406 -17.49 -6.09 24.42
C ASP A 406 -16.27 -6.43 23.54
N THR A 407 -16.20 -5.89 22.33
CA THR A 407 -15.10 -6.12 21.39
C THR A 407 -14.47 -4.82 20.91
N VAL A 408 -13.21 -4.89 20.48
CA VAL A 408 -12.45 -3.76 19.89
C VAL A 408 -12.14 -4.07 18.42
N VAL A 409 -12.32 -3.09 17.56
CA VAL A 409 -11.96 -3.15 16.13
C VAL A 409 -10.70 -2.31 15.90
N LEU A 410 -9.64 -2.97 15.48
CA LEU A 410 -8.43 -2.35 14.96
C LEU A 410 -8.57 -2.23 13.45
N THR A 411 -8.19 -1.10 12.88
CA THR A 411 -8.24 -0.91 11.42
C THR A 411 -7.02 -0.17 10.89
N LEU A 412 -6.74 -0.34 9.60
CA LEU A 412 -5.69 0.36 8.88
C LEU A 412 -5.98 0.33 7.37
N ALA A 413 -5.26 1.17 6.62
CA ALA A 413 -5.34 1.27 5.17
C ALA A 413 -6.70 1.76 4.64
N CYS A 414 -6.90 1.77 3.32
CA CYS A 414 -8.11 2.30 2.68
C CYS A 414 -9.40 1.58 3.08
N GLY A 415 -9.33 0.32 3.53
CA GLY A 415 -10.49 -0.44 3.99
C GLY A 415 -11.24 0.22 5.16
N LYS A 416 -10.53 1.02 5.98
CA LYS A 416 -11.11 1.78 7.08
C LYS A 416 -12.27 2.69 6.65
N TYR A 417 -12.20 3.27 5.45
CA TYR A 417 -13.21 4.20 4.94
C TYR A 417 -14.61 3.60 4.84
N ARG A 418 -14.73 2.27 4.87
CA ARG A 418 -16.01 1.58 4.89
C ARG A 418 -16.79 1.77 6.19
N PHE A 419 -16.10 2.12 7.31
CA PHE A 419 -16.72 2.18 8.64
C PHE A 419 -16.05 3.14 9.64
N HIS A 420 -14.95 3.80 9.32
CA HIS A 420 -14.17 4.61 10.28
C HIS A 420 -14.92 5.87 10.77
N ASP A 421 -15.96 6.27 10.08
CA ASP A 421 -16.86 7.36 10.46
C ASP A 421 -18.07 6.90 11.30
N MET A 422 -18.12 5.61 11.69
CA MET A 422 -19.10 5.10 12.65
C MET A 422 -18.70 5.43 14.08
N ASP A 423 -19.67 5.74 14.91
CA ASP A 423 -19.49 5.75 16.36
C ASP A 423 -19.82 4.36 16.92
N LEU A 424 -18.79 3.57 17.26
CA LEU A 424 -18.95 2.28 17.90
C LEU A 424 -18.99 2.38 19.44
N GLY A 425 -18.84 3.58 20.01
CA GLY A 425 -18.77 3.82 21.44
C GLY A 425 -17.43 3.39 22.08
N THR A 426 -17.48 3.09 23.37
CA THR A 426 -16.31 2.72 24.18
C THR A 426 -16.52 1.41 24.91
N VAL A 427 -15.42 0.72 25.25
CA VAL A 427 -15.36 -0.46 26.10
C VAL A 427 -14.21 -0.32 27.10
N ALA A 428 -14.46 -0.56 28.37
CA ALA A 428 -13.47 -0.40 29.44
C ALA A 428 -12.76 0.98 29.43
N GLY A 429 -13.45 2.04 29.00
CA GLY A 429 -12.88 3.40 28.86
C GLY A 429 -12.03 3.63 27.63
N LEU A 430 -11.91 2.66 26.74
CA LEU A 430 -11.17 2.76 25.46
C LEU A 430 -12.14 2.89 24.29
N PRO A 431 -11.82 3.64 23.23
CA PRO A 431 -12.60 3.59 21.99
C PRO A 431 -12.66 2.17 21.45
N ARG A 432 -13.82 1.78 20.91
CA ARG A 432 -13.96 0.47 20.26
C ARG A 432 -13.41 0.41 18.84
N LEU A 433 -13.19 1.54 18.19
CA LEU A 433 -12.62 1.64 16.86
C LEU A 433 -11.28 2.38 16.93
N LEU A 434 -10.20 1.70 16.57
CA LEU A 434 -8.84 2.19 16.63
C LEU A 434 -8.23 2.19 15.22
N ASP A 435 -8.13 3.36 14.59
CA ASP A 435 -7.41 3.52 13.32
C ASP A 435 -5.91 3.62 13.58
N ILE A 436 -5.19 2.55 13.24
CA ILE A 436 -3.74 2.41 13.43
C ILE A 436 -2.95 3.33 12.49
N GLY A 437 -3.41 3.48 11.23
CA GLY A 437 -2.69 4.30 10.25
C GLY A 437 -2.89 3.88 8.79
N GLN A 438 -1.89 4.15 7.97
CA GLN A 438 -1.80 3.75 6.57
C GLN A 438 -1.61 2.22 6.44
N CYS A 439 -1.70 1.68 5.20
CA CYS A 439 -1.20 0.34 4.93
C CYS A 439 0.31 0.22 5.22
N ASN A 440 1.06 1.31 5.09
CA ASN A 440 2.46 1.41 5.49
C ASN A 440 2.68 1.19 7.00
N ASP A 441 1.64 1.39 7.83
CA ASP A 441 1.69 1.22 9.29
C ASP A 441 1.26 -0.20 9.73
N ALA A 442 1.21 -1.18 8.82
CA ALA A 442 0.92 -2.57 9.17
C ALA A 442 1.90 -3.15 10.20
N TYR A 443 3.13 -2.63 10.26
CA TYR A 443 4.09 -2.93 11.33
C TYR A 443 3.52 -2.65 12.72
N SER A 444 2.83 -1.53 12.90
CA SER A 444 2.16 -1.19 14.17
C SER A 444 1.15 -2.25 14.61
N ALA A 445 0.35 -2.78 13.70
CA ALA A 445 -0.60 -3.86 14.02
C ALA A 445 0.12 -5.13 14.51
N ILE A 446 1.24 -5.49 13.85
CA ILE A 446 2.07 -6.62 14.25
C ILE A 446 2.69 -6.37 15.64
N GLN A 447 3.23 -5.20 15.90
CA GLN A 447 3.81 -4.86 17.22
C GLN A 447 2.78 -4.90 18.34
N ILE A 448 1.57 -4.42 18.10
CA ILE A 448 0.46 -4.52 19.08
C ILE A 448 0.15 -5.99 19.40
N ALA A 449 0.03 -6.84 18.37
CA ALA A 449 -0.28 -8.26 18.55
C ALA A 449 0.85 -8.99 19.30
N LEU A 450 2.11 -8.75 18.94
CA LEU A 450 3.27 -9.36 19.62
C LEU A 450 3.38 -8.93 21.09
N ALA A 451 3.21 -7.64 21.37
CA ALA A 451 3.27 -7.13 22.75
C ALA A 451 2.12 -7.65 23.62
N LEU A 452 0.92 -7.80 23.06
CA LEU A 452 -0.19 -8.43 23.77
C LEU A 452 0.07 -9.92 24.01
N ALA A 453 0.62 -10.65 23.05
CA ALA A 453 0.97 -12.06 23.22
C ALA A 453 2.01 -12.23 24.35
N GLU A 454 3.02 -11.39 24.41
CA GLU A 454 4.00 -11.36 25.49
C GLU A 454 3.33 -11.07 26.86
N ALA A 455 2.46 -10.04 26.92
CA ALA A 455 1.77 -9.66 28.16
C ALA A 455 0.82 -10.75 28.68
N PHE A 456 0.24 -11.56 27.80
CA PHE A 456 -0.59 -12.71 28.15
C PHE A 456 0.20 -14.01 28.29
N GLN A 457 1.50 -14.02 27.98
CA GLN A 457 2.37 -15.21 27.98
C GLN A 457 1.83 -16.34 27.09
N CYS A 458 1.37 -15.99 25.89
CA CYS A 458 0.82 -16.93 24.89
C CYS A 458 1.39 -16.66 23.50
N GLY A 459 1.08 -17.54 22.55
CA GLY A 459 1.37 -17.29 21.14
C GLY A 459 0.40 -16.27 20.53
N VAL A 460 0.80 -15.62 19.43
CA VAL A 460 -0.08 -14.66 18.72
C VAL A 460 -1.39 -15.33 18.27
N ASN A 461 -1.33 -16.60 17.87
CA ASN A 461 -2.51 -17.36 17.47
C ASN A 461 -3.45 -17.77 18.62
N ASP A 462 -2.99 -17.61 19.86
CA ASP A 462 -3.79 -17.90 21.08
C ASP A 462 -4.45 -16.64 21.66
N LEU A 463 -4.13 -15.47 21.08
CA LEU A 463 -4.80 -14.22 21.44
C LEU A 463 -6.30 -14.25 21.04
N PRO A 464 -7.17 -13.58 21.79
CA PRO A 464 -8.54 -13.33 21.37
C PRO A 464 -8.56 -12.28 20.23
N LEU A 465 -7.87 -12.56 19.13
CA LEU A 465 -7.68 -11.69 17.98
C LEU A 465 -8.00 -12.45 16.69
N SER A 466 -8.87 -11.88 15.88
CA SER A 466 -9.19 -12.40 14.55
C SER A 466 -8.86 -11.39 13.46
N MET A 467 -8.35 -11.87 12.33
CA MET A 467 -7.99 -11.05 11.18
C MET A 467 -9.00 -11.23 10.04
N VAL A 468 -9.63 -10.12 9.65
CA VAL A 468 -10.60 -10.03 8.55
C VAL A 468 -10.06 -9.02 7.54
N LEU A 469 -9.29 -9.52 6.59
CA LEU A 469 -8.45 -8.69 5.72
C LEU A 469 -9.05 -8.50 4.34
N SER A 470 -8.91 -7.29 3.82
CA SER A 470 -9.24 -6.91 2.46
C SER A 470 -7.97 -6.64 1.67
N TRP A 471 -7.85 -7.18 0.47
CA TRP A 471 -6.72 -6.93 -0.39
C TRP A 471 -7.14 -6.30 -1.73
N TYR A 472 -6.22 -5.60 -2.36
CA TYR A 472 -6.40 -5.02 -3.69
C TYR A 472 -5.10 -5.07 -4.50
N GLU A 473 -3.98 -4.63 -3.92
CA GLU A 473 -2.72 -4.44 -4.65
C GLU A 473 -1.54 -5.07 -3.90
N GLN A 474 -0.34 -4.87 -4.40
CA GLN A 474 0.86 -5.64 -4.07
C GLN A 474 1.37 -5.42 -2.64
N LYS A 475 1.09 -4.26 -2.01
CA LYS A 475 1.44 -4.06 -0.60
C LYS A 475 0.66 -5.03 0.31
N ALA A 476 -0.58 -5.35 -0.03
CA ALA A 476 -1.32 -6.37 0.69
C ALA A 476 -0.70 -7.77 0.52
N VAL A 477 -0.07 -8.06 -0.64
CA VAL A 477 0.63 -9.34 -0.85
C VAL A 477 1.85 -9.46 0.07
N CYS A 478 2.72 -8.45 0.12
CA CYS A 478 3.90 -8.53 0.99
C CYS A 478 3.54 -8.55 2.48
N ILE A 479 2.48 -7.84 2.91
CA ILE A 479 1.96 -7.92 4.28
C ILE A 479 1.46 -9.34 4.57
N LEU A 480 0.67 -9.94 3.68
CA LEU A 480 0.22 -11.32 3.86
C LEU A 480 1.41 -12.27 4.02
N LEU A 481 2.43 -12.19 3.16
CA LEU A 481 3.63 -13.01 3.28
C LEU A 481 4.35 -12.79 4.61
N THR A 482 4.36 -11.58 5.16
CA THR A 482 4.88 -11.31 6.50
C THR A 482 4.07 -12.02 7.59
N LEU A 483 2.74 -12.00 7.51
CA LEU A 483 1.89 -12.72 8.46
C LEU A 483 2.16 -14.24 8.40
N LEU A 484 2.34 -14.79 7.19
CA LEU A 484 2.69 -16.21 7.01
C LEU A 484 4.07 -16.54 7.58
N HIS A 485 5.06 -15.68 7.35
CA HIS A 485 6.40 -15.83 7.92
C HIS A 485 6.37 -15.87 9.46
N LEU A 486 5.52 -15.05 10.07
CA LEU A 486 5.30 -15.03 11.52
C LEU A 486 4.45 -16.21 12.03
N GLY A 487 4.02 -17.11 11.15
CA GLY A 487 3.18 -18.25 11.49
C GLY A 487 1.76 -17.89 11.91
N ILE A 488 1.27 -16.71 11.53
CA ILE A 488 -0.09 -16.26 11.84
C ILE A 488 -1.10 -17.04 11.01
N ARG A 489 -2.18 -17.47 11.64
CA ARG A 489 -3.20 -18.38 11.08
C ARG A 489 -4.61 -17.80 11.22
N ASN A 490 -5.59 -18.50 10.62
CA ASN A 490 -7.01 -18.17 10.70
C ASN A 490 -7.39 -16.80 10.12
N ILE A 491 -6.81 -16.44 8.98
CA ILE A 491 -7.06 -15.18 8.28
C ILE A 491 -8.28 -15.33 7.37
N ARG A 492 -9.29 -14.46 7.54
CA ARG A 492 -10.36 -14.25 6.56
C ARG A 492 -9.89 -13.25 5.52
N LEU A 493 -9.86 -13.64 4.25
CA LEU A 493 -9.32 -12.82 3.16
C LEU A 493 -10.38 -12.59 2.08
N GLY A 494 -10.55 -11.33 1.67
CA GLY A 494 -11.54 -10.98 0.64
C GLY A 494 -11.22 -9.70 -0.13
N PRO A 495 -12.15 -9.29 -1.01
CA PRO A 495 -13.42 -9.98 -1.36
C PRO A 495 -13.27 -11.23 -2.21
N THR A 496 -12.10 -11.42 -2.86
CA THR A 496 -11.74 -12.62 -3.62
C THR A 496 -10.34 -13.08 -3.25
N LEU A 497 -10.01 -14.33 -3.55
CA LEU A 497 -8.65 -14.81 -3.44
C LEU A 497 -7.83 -14.35 -4.66
N PRO A 498 -6.49 -14.21 -4.55
CA PRO A 498 -5.64 -13.75 -5.64
C PRO A 498 -5.69 -14.68 -6.86
N ALA A 499 -5.95 -14.09 -8.04
CA ALA A 499 -6.04 -14.82 -9.31
C ALA A 499 -4.71 -15.46 -9.77
N PHE A 500 -3.59 -15.03 -9.22
CA PHE A 500 -2.27 -15.56 -9.52
C PHE A 500 -1.87 -16.78 -8.67
N LEU A 501 -2.72 -17.18 -7.70
CA LEU A 501 -2.50 -18.40 -6.93
C LEU A 501 -3.00 -19.62 -7.73
N SER A 502 -2.12 -20.61 -7.90
CA SER A 502 -2.53 -21.91 -8.43
C SER A 502 -3.33 -22.69 -7.40
N PRO A 503 -4.12 -23.69 -7.80
CA PRO A 503 -4.86 -24.53 -6.86
C PRO A 503 -3.97 -25.20 -5.81
N ASN A 504 -2.78 -25.67 -6.20
CA ASN A 504 -1.84 -26.32 -5.29
C ASN A 504 -1.26 -25.34 -4.27
N VAL A 505 -0.82 -24.14 -4.71
CA VAL A 505 -0.31 -23.09 -3.81
C VAL A 505 -1.43 -22.61 -2.87
N LEU A 506 -2.65 -22.45 -3.38
CA LEU A 506 -3.81 -22.09 -2.55
C LEU A 506 -4.11 -23.16 -1.50
N GLN A 507 -4.10 -24.44 -1.91
CA GLN A 507 -4.29 -25.55 -0.98
C GLN A 507 -3.22 -25.56 0.12
N TYR A 508 -1.97 -25.33 -0.22
CA TYR A 508 -0.88 -25.20 0.75
C TYR A 508 -1.15 -24.09 1.77
N LEU A 509 -1.61 -22.91 1.32
CA LEU A 509 -1.96 -21.80 2.21
C LEU A 509 -3.13 -22.10 3.14
N VAL A 510 -4.15 -22.80 2.64
CA VAL A 510 -5.31 -23.23 3.44
C VAL A 510 -4.90 -24.26 4.49
N GLU A 511 -4.12 -25.27 4.12
CA GLU A 511 -3.73 -26.36 5.03
C GLU A 511 -2.75 -25.90 6.12
N HIS A 512 -1.78 -25.05 5.78
CA HIS A 512 -0.73 -24.65 6.71
C HIS A 512 -1.10 -23.42 7.55
N TYR A 513 -1.89 -22.49 6.99
CA TYR A 513 -2.19 -21.21 7.62
C TYR A 513 -3.69 -20.97 7.89
N ALA A 514 -4.55 -21.90 7.50
CA ALA A 514 -6.02 -21.79 7.66
C ALA A 514 -6.57 -20.47 7.06
N ILE A 515 -6.02 -20.03 5.90
CA ILE A 515 -6.58 -18.91 5.15
C ILE A 515 -7.93 -19.33 4.59
N ALA A 516 -8.97 -18.54 4.79
CA ALA A 516 -10.29 -18.79 4.27
C ALA A 516 -10.87 -17.53 3.59
N PRO A 517 -11.68 -17.69 2.53
CA PRO A 517 -12.40 -16.56 1.97
C PRO A 517 -13.42 -16.02 2.99
N ILE A 518 -13.75 -14.74 2.87
CA ILE A 518 -14.94 -14.18 3.55
C ILE A 518 -16.20 -14.83 2.99
N THR A 519 -17.23 -14.94 3.84
CA THR A 519 -18.54 -15.52 3.47
C THR A 519 -19.66 -14.50 3.66
N ILE A 520 -20.47 -14.63 4.70
CA ILE A 520 -21.42 -13.63 5.15
C ILE A 520 -21.02 -13.14 6.55
N PRO A 521 -21.18 -11.85 6.87
CA PRO A 521 -20.69 -11.26 8.12
C PRO A 521 -21.12 -12.02 9.37
N GLU A 522 -22.39 -12.41 9.46
CA GLU A 522 -22.96 -13.11 10.61
C GLU A 522 -22.32 -14.49 10.83
N ALA A 523 -22.13 -15.26 9.75
CA ALA A 523 -21.53 -16.58 9.84
C ALA A 523 -20.05 -16.52 10.20
N ASP A 524 -19.31 -15.59 9.57
CA ASP A 524 -17.89 -15.40 9.88
C ASP A 524 -17.70 -14.91 11.32
N LEU A 525 -18.53 -13.96 11.77
CA LEU A 525 -18.48 -13.44 13.13
C LEU A 525 -18.77 -14.55 14.17
N ALA A 526 -19.80 -15.37 13.93
CA ALA A 526 -20.13 -16.51 14.79
C ALA A 526 -18.97 -17.53 14.83
N ALA A 527 -18.40 -17.87 13.68
CA ALA A 527 -17.27 -18.80 13.59
C ALA A 527 -16.02 -18.28 14.31
N LEU A 528 -15.72 -16.97 14.20
CA LEU A 528 -14.55 -16.35 14.83
C LEU A 528 -14.71 -16.20 16.35
N LEU A 529 -15.94 -16.06 16.85
CA LEU A 529 -16.23 -15.97 18.28
C LEU A 529 -16.49 -17.32 18.95
N GLY A 530 -16.52 -18.42 18.19
CA GLY A 530 -16.79 -19.77 18.70
C GLY A 530 -18.23 -19.94 19.17
N SER A 531 -19.18 -19.22 18.58
CA SER A 531 -20.62 -19.21 18.97
C SER A 531 -21.51 -19.83 17.90
#